data_58878e15e57d409ad5816f28c51483e7
#
_entry.id   58878e15e57d409ad5816f28c51483e7
#
_cell.length_a   1.000
_cell.length_b   1.000
_cell.length_c   1.000
_cell.angle_alpha   90.00
_cell.angle_beta   90.00
_cell.angle_gamma   90.00
#
_symmetry.space_group_name_H-M   'P 1'
#
loop_
_entity.id
_entity.type
_entity.pdbx_description
1 polymer ?
#
loop_
_entity_poly.entity_id
_entity_poly.type
_entity_poly.pdbx_seq_one_letter_code
_entity_poly.pdbx_strand_id
1 'polypeptide(L)'
;MVNVVRMFLALFAVLWYTTSPINSNSTSQVWVAPVSKMTVETPDYYKPLNFNRVKFTPADAECLAKNIYFEAGVESTAGKLAVANVTINRTLNVNYPNTICGVVQEGIH
;
A
#
# COMPACT_ATOMS: atom_id res chain seq x y z
N MET A 1 41.24 37.47 41.05
CA MET A 1 41.10 37.75 39.60
C MET A 1 41.01 36.48 38.75
N VAL A 2 41.70 35.39 39.08
CA VAL A 2 41.68 34.16 38.26
C VAL A 2 40.31 33.46 38.21
N ASN A 3 39.51 33.53 39.26
CA ASN A 3 38.21 32.85 39.29
C ASN A 3 37.12 33.55 38.47
N VAL A 4 37.20 34.88 38.31
CA VAL A 4 36.23 35.63 37.49
C VAL A 4 36.42 35.33 36.00
N VAL A 5 37.66 35.23 35.56
CA VAL A 5 38.00 34.89 34.16
C VAL A 5 37.53 33.47 33.80
N ARG A 6 37.67 32.51 34.73
CA ARG A 6 37.17 31.15 34.54
C ARG A 6 35.63 31.06 34.43
N MET A 7 34.93 31.85 35.26
CA MET A 7 33.47 31.94 35.18
C MET A 7 32.99 32.54 33.85
N PHE A 8 33.66 33.55 33.34
CA PHE A 8 33.32 34.16 32.06
C PHE A 8 33.57 33.19 30.89
N LEU A 9 34.66 32.43 30.90
CA LEU A 9 34.94 31.41 29.86
C LEU A 9 33.92 30.27 29.85
N ALA A 10 33.44 29.85 31.03
CA ALA A 10 32.40 28.84 31.13
C ALA A 10 31.05 29.33 30.60
N LEU A 11 30.69 30.59 30.88
CA LEU A 11 29.46 31.18 30.35
C LEU A 11 29.50 31.39 28.83
N PHE A 12 30.65 31.76 28.27
CA PHE A 12 30.82 31.86 26.82
C PHE A 12 30.71 30.51 26.12
N ALA A 13 31.21 29.43 26.71
CA ALA A 13 31.09 28.08 26.13
C ALA A 13 29.63 27.63 26.12
N VAL A 14 28.82 27.92 27.13
CA VAL A 14 27.41 27.58 27.17
C VAL A 14 26.61 28.37 26.13
N LEU A 15 26.91 29.67 25.96
CA LEU A 15 26.28 30.50 24.93
C LEU A 15 26.62 30.05 23.51
N TRP A 16 27.82 29.53 23.29
CA TRP A 16 28.21 29.01 21.97
C TRP A 16 27.48 27.70 21.62
N TYR A 17 27.19 26.87 22.61
CA TYR A 17 26.43 25.63 22.42
C TYR A 17 24.97 25.88 22.07
N THR A 18 24.38 26.99 22.52
CA THR A 18 22.95 27.29 22.28
C THR A 18 22.69 28.02 20.96
N THR A 19 23.73 28.55 20.31
CA THR A 19 23.61 29.31 19.05
C THR A 19 24.16 28.53 17.83
N SER A 20 24.42 27.23 17.94
CA SER A 20 24.73 26.43 16.76
C SER A 20 23.55 26.49 15.80
N PRO A 21 23.69 27.10 14.61
CA PRO A 21 22.60 27.10 13.65
C PRO A 21 22.25 25.64 13.34
N ILE A 22 21.01 25.25 13.60
CA ILE A 22 20.49 23.98 13.12
C ILE A 22 20.60 24.07 11.61
N ASN A 23 21.62 23.40 11.06
CA ASN A 23 21.76 23.27 9.61
C ASN A 23 20.61 22.39 9.11
N SER A 24 19.49 23.01 8.81
CA SER A 24 18.29 22.38 8.26
C SER A 24 18.47 21.99 6.77
N ASN A 25 19.68 21.99 6.26
CA ASN A 25 20.04 21.51 4.92
C ASN A 25 20.40 20.01 4.88
N SER A 26 19.87 19.20 5.81
CA SER A 26 19.71 17.80 5.51
C SER A 26 18.49 17.66 4.58
N THR A 27 18.61 18.14 3.37
CA THR A 27 17.87 17.55 2.24
C THR A 27 18.24 16.07 2.30
N SER A 28 17.34 15.27 2.89
CA SER A 28 17.39 13.84 2.70
C SER A 28 17.40 13.63 1.19
N GLN A 29 18.57 13.41 0.66
CA GLN A 29 18.73 12.98 -0.72
C GLN A 29 18.02 11.62 -0.76
N VAL A 30 16.73 11.67 -1.06
CA VAL A 30 16.01 10.48 -1.47
C VAL A 30 16.75 10.01 -2.71
N TRP A 31 17.56 8.95 -2.53
CA TRP A 31 18.18 8.26 -3.64
C TRP A 31 17.04 7.68 -4.48
N VAL A 32 16.50 8.51 -5.37
CA VAL A 32 15.70 8.00 -6.47
C VAL A 32 16.72 7.34 -7.39
N ALA A 33 16.84 6.02 -7.26
CA ALA A 33 17.58 5.25 -8.25
C ALA A 33 17.07 5.68 -9.62
N PRO A 34 17.94 5.97 -10.60
CA PRO A 34 17.49 6.28 -11.93
C PRO A 34 16.60 5.13 -12.36
N VAL A 35 15.33 5.42 -12.56
CA VAL A 35 14.38 4.49 -13.18
C VAL A 35 14.86 4.37 -14.62
N SER A 36 15.96 3.62 -14.81
CA SER A 36 16.28 3.10 -16.14
C SER A 36 14.99 2.40 -16.56
N LYS A 37 14.47 2.76 -17.72
CA LYS A 37 13.27 2.18 -18.33
C LYS A 37 13.27 0.66 -18.11
N MET A 38 12.80 0.25 -16.94
CA MET A 38 12.46 -1.10 -16.66
C MET A 38 11.16 -1.28 -17.45
N THR A 39 11.26 -1.81 -18.65
CA THR A 39 10.11 -2.36 -19.34
C THR A 39 9.68 -3.54 -18.48
N VAL A 40 8.83 -3.25 -17.50
CA VAL A 40 8.14 -4.28 -16.75
C VAL A 40 7.21 -4.91 -17.78
N GLU A 41 7.68 -5.99 -18.42
CA GLU A 41 6.76 -6.89 -19.09
C GLU A 41 5.80 -7.36 -18.01
N THR A 42 4.59 -6.79 -18.01
CA THR A 42 3.55 -7.21 -17.09
C THR A 42 3.29 -8.68 -17.38
N PRO A 43 3.53 -9.57 -16.40
CA PRO A 43 3.22 -10.98 -16.60
C PRO A 43 1.78 -11.14 -17.11
N ASP A 44 1.52 -12.11 -17.95
CA ASP A 44 0.21 -12.35 -18.61
C ASP A 44 -0.97 -12.42 -17.62
N TYR A 45 -0.70 -12.69 -16.33
CA TYR A 45 -1.73 -12.72 -15.29
C TYR A 45 -2.24 -11.31 -14.88
N TYR A 46 -1.55 -10.21 -15.29
CA TYR A 46 -2.02 -8.84 -15.13
C TYR A 46 -2.80 -8.32 -16.34
N LYS A 47 -3.29 -9.19 -17.21
CA LYS A 47 -4.23 -8.74 -18.24
C LYS A 47 -5.38 -8.00 -17.56
N PRO A 48 -5.66 -6.75 -17.97
CA PRO A 48 -6.79 -6.02 -17.39
C PRO A 48 -8.04 -6.86 -17.54
N LEU A 49 -8.76 -7.03 -16.43
CA LEU A 49 -9.99 -7.79 -16.41
C LEU A 49 -10.95 -7.21 -17.45
N ASN A 50 -11.31 -7.99 -18.44
CA ASN A 50 -12.34 -7.60 -19.39
C ASN A 50 -13.70 -7.80 -18.73
N PHE A 51 -14.16 -6.81 -17.99
CA PHE A 51 -15.44 -6.81 -17.28
C PHE A 51 -16.64 -7.07 -18.20
N ASN A 52 -16.53 -6.84 -19.51
CA ASN A 52 -17.57 -7.16 -20.49
C ASN A 52 -17.82 -8.66 -20.61
N ARG A 53 -16.93 -9.52 -20.13
CA ARG A 53 -17.07 -10.99 -20.14
C ARG A 53 -17.81 -11.51 -18.91
N VAL A 54 -17.90 -10.75 -17.84
CA VAL A 54 -18.59 -11.13 -16.61
C VAL A 54 -20.01 -10.61 -16.67
N LYS A 55 -20.97 -11.51 -16.72
CA LYS A 55 -22.39 -11.15 -16.54
C LYS A 55 -22.61 -10.86 -15.05
N PHE A 56 -22.73 -9.59 -14.72
CA PHE A 56 -22.88 -9.15 -13.33
C PHE A 56 -24.34 -8.89 -13.02
N THR A 57 -24.93 -9.69 -12.15
CA THR A 57 -26.29 -9.53 -11.67
C THR A 57 -26.32 -8.81 -10.30
N PRO A 58 -27.46 -8.23 -9.87
CA PRO A 58 -27.59 -7.70 -8.51
C PRO A 58 -27.29 -8.74 -7.42
N ALA A 59 -27.67 -10.01 -7.63
CA ALA A 59 -27.34 -11.09 -6.71
C ALA A 59 -25.83 -11.33 -6.62
N ASP A 60 -25.11 -11.28 -7.75
CA ASP A 60 -23.64 -11.40 -7.77
C ASP A 60 -22.96 -10.25 -7.01
N ALA A 61 -23.51 -9.03 -7.09
CA ALA A 61 -23.01 -7.90 -6.31
C ALA A 61 -23.14 -8.16 -4.81
N GLU A 62 -24.25 -8.70 -4.36
CA GLU A 62 -24.48 -9.02 -2.95
C GLU A 62 -23.55 -10.16 -2.49
N CYS A 63 -23.39 -11.22 -3.27
CA CYS A 63 -22.46 -12.31 -2.99
C CYS A 63 -21.01 -11.81 -2.88
N LEU A 64 -20.58 -10.95 -3.81
CA LEU A 64 -19.25 -10.37 -3.81
C LEU A 64 -19.04 -9.47 -2.59
N ALA A 65 -20.00 -8.62 -2.27
CA ALA A 65 -19.91 -7.72 -1.11
C ALA A 65 -19.80 -8.50 0.21
N LYS A 66 -20.59 -9.57 0.38
CA LYS A 66 -20.52 -10.47 1.53
C LYS A 66 -19.15 -11.15 1.60
N ASN A 67 -18.65 -11.68 0.47
CA ASN A 67 -17.34 -12.31 0.42
C ASN A 67 -16.23 -11.34 0.85
N ILE A 68 -16.21 -10.12 0.31
CA ILE A 68 -15.24 -9.09 0.71
C ILE A 68 -15.39 -8.74 2.20
N TYR A 69 -16.59 -8.66 2.71
CA TYR A 69 -16.85 -8.35 4.12
C TYR A 69 -16.28 -9.42 5.05
N PHE A 70 -16.50 -10.69 4.75
CA PHE A 70 -16.04 -11.79 5.60
C PHE A 70 -14.55 -12.08 5.46
N GLU A 71 -13.99 -11.98 4.24
CA GLU A 71 -12.59 -12.30 3.99
C GLU A 71 -11.64 -11.13 4.26
N ALA A 72 -12.08 -9.90 4.03
CA ALA A 72 -11.22 -8.72 4.06
C ALA A 72 -11.87 -7.51 4.78
N GLY A 73 -12.82 -7.72 5.69
CA GLY A 73 -13.56 -6.64 6.34
C GLY A 73 -12.68 -5.62 7.07
N VAL A 74 -11.59 -6.10 7.69
CA VAL A 74 -10.61 -5.30 8.45
C VAL A 74 -9.41 -4.84 7.61
N GLU A 75 -9.32 -5.33 6.37
CA GLU A 75 -8.20 -5.03 5.48
C GLU A 75 -8.31 -3.63 4.84
N SER A 76 -7.18 -3.15 4.32
CA SER A 76 -7.13 -1.94 3.51
C SER A 76 -7.98 -2.07 2.24
N THR A 77 -8.27 -0.94 1.58
CA THR A 77 -8.97 -0.94 0.29
C THR A 77 -8.26 -1.82 -0.74
N ALA A 78 -6.93 -1.84 -0.75
CA ALA A 78 -6.15 -2.71 -1.63
C ALA A 78 -6.39 -4.20 -1.34
N GLY A 79 -6.45 -4.61 -0.07
CA GLY A 79 -6.79 -5.97 0.34
C GLY A 79 -8.20 -6.37 -0.10
N LYS A 80 -9.17 -5.48 0.08
CA LYS A 80 -10.56 -5.69 -0.38
C LYS A 80 -10.65 -5.88 -1.89
N LEU A 81 -9.91 -5.06 -2.65
CA LEU A 81 -9.83 -5.19 -4.11
C LEU A 81 -9.15 -6.50 -4.54
N ALA A 82 -8.13 -6.96 -3.82
CA ALA A 82 -7.48 -8.23 -4.11
C ALA A 82 -8.46 -9.41 -3.99
N VAL A 83 -9.24 -9.47 -2.91
CA VAL A 83 -10.29 -10.50 -2.73
C VAL A 83 -11.32 -10.43 -3.85
N ALA A 84 -11.81 -9.24 -4.20
CA ALA A 84 -12.75 -9.08 -5.30
C ALA A 84 -12.18 -9.59 -6.63
N ASN A 85 -10.93 -9.23 -6.95
CA ASN A 85 -10.27 -9.64 -8.18
C ASN A 85 -10.09 -11.17 -8.26
N VAL A 86 -9.70 -11.82 -7.17
CA VAL A 86 -9.57 -13.29 -7.13
C VAL A 86 -10.92 -13.94 -7.42
N THR A 87 -12.00 -13.48 -6.79
CA THR A 87 -13.34 -14.02 -6.99
C THR A 87 -13.81 -13.85 -8.44
N ILE A 88 -13.64 -12.65 -9.01
CA ILE A 88 -14.01 -12.38 -10.41
C ILE A 88 -13.17 -13.20 -11.37
N ASN A 89 -11.85 -13.33 -11.15
CA ASN A 89 -10.99 -14.14 -12.02
C ASN A 89 -11.39 -15.60 -12.03
N ARG A 90 -11.85 -16.14 -10.91
CA ARG A 90 -12.36 -17.52 -10.86
C ARG A 90 -13.57 -17.71 -11.75
N THR A 91 -14.51 -16.77 -11.82
CA THR A 91 -15.68 -16.88 -12.71
C THR A 91 -15.31 -16.92 -14.20
N LEU A 92 -14.13 -16.43 -14.55
CA LEU A 92 -13.61 -16.44 -15.92
C LEU A 92 -12.84 -17.72 -16.26
N ASN A 93 -12.55 -18.56 -15.28
CA ASN A 93 -11.79 -19.79 -15.43
C ASN A 93 -12.75 -20.99 -15.53
N VAL A 94 -12.54 -21.83 -16.52
CA VAL A 94 -13.39 -23.00 -16.82
C VAL A 94 -13.48 -24.04 -15.70
N ASN A 95 -12.54 -24.00 -14.75
CA ASN A 95 -12.52 -24.93 -13.61
C ASN A 95 -13.40 -24.46 -12.44
N TYR A 96 -14.05 -23.30 -12.55
CA TYR A 96 -14.88 -22.70 -11.50
C TYR A 96 -16.27 -22.38 -12.03
N PRO A 97 -17.27 -22.20 -11.14
CA PRO A 97 -18.58 -21.69 -11.54
C PRO A 97 -18.46 -20.36 -12.28
N ASN A 98 -19.30 -20.17 -13.28
CA ASN A 98 -19.31 -18.96 -14.11
C ASN A 98 -20.10 -17.79 -13.53
N THR A 99 -20.50 -17.87 -12.25
CA THR A 99 -21.19 -16.82 -11.49
C THR A 99 -20.42 -16.51 -10.20
N ILE A 100 -20.49 -15.28 -9.75
CA ILE A 100 -19.83 -14.85 -8.50
C ILE A 100 -20.43 -15.60 -7.31
N CYS A 101 -21.74 -15.69 -7.23
CA CYS A 101 -22.40 -16.45 -6.17
C CYS A 101 -21.96 -17.92 -6.14
N GLY A 102 -21.84 -18.54 -7.32
CA GLY A 102 -21.34 -19.92 -7.43
C GLY A 102 -19.93 -20.09 -6.88
N VAL A 103 -19.00 -19.19 -7.26
CA VAL A 103 -17.61 -19.22 -6.77
C VAL A 103 -17.53 -19.00 -5.27
N VAL A 104 -18.30 -18.08 -4.72
CA VAL A 104 -18.32 -17.79 -3.27
C VAL A 104 -18.86 -18.98 -2.47
N GLN A 105 -19.86 -19.66 -3.01
CA GLN A 105 -20.48 -20.81 -2.33
C GLN A 105 -19.63 -22.08 -2.41
N GLU A 106 -18.81 -22.24 -3.44
CA GLU A 106 -17.92 -23.41 -3.60
C GLU A 106 -16.87 -23.53 -2.50
N GLY A 107 -16.48 -22.43 -1.85
CA GLY A 107 -15.51 -22.41 -0.75
C GLY A 107 -16.08 -22.73 0.62
N ILE A 108 -17.39 -23.08 0.73
CA ILE A 108 -18.08 -23.29 2.01
C ILE A 108 -18.23 -24.81 2.36
N HIS A 109 -17.57 -25.70 1.62
CA HIS A 109 -17.62 -27.16 1.85
C HIS A 109 -16.44 -27.64 2.66
#